data_f17c188365f817d8e8a3c364f04052d7
#
_entry.id   f17c188365f817d8e8a3c364f04052d7
#
_cell.length_a   1.000
_cell.length_b   1.000
_cell.length_c   1.000
_cell.angle_alpha   90.00
_cell.angle_beta   90.00
_cell.angle_gamma   90.00
#
_symmetry.space_group_name_H-M   'P 1'
#
loop_
_entity.id
_entity.type
_entity.pdbx_description
1 polymer ?
#
loop_
_entity_poly.entity_id
_entity_poly.type
_entity_poly.pdbx_seq_one_letter_code
_entity_poly.pdbx_strand_id
1 'polypeptide(L)'
;MTTRTAKTTGDAVLSKAIAQEVAKRVVAQDLMVERLLIGLLTGGHVLLEGVPGLAKTLAVRTVAECLRIAFSRIQFTPDLLPADVIGTMVFDQKTQEFYPKKGPLFANLVLADEINRAPAKVQAALLEAMQEKQVTIGGETFFLGEPFLVLATQNPIEQEGTYPLPEAQLDRFMLKVRVGYPTRDAEKEIVARMASGRPIEVQRVAEADDILAARSAIAELFMDQKVVDYIVDVVRGTREPQAIGLPELKPLIAFGASPRASIYLAQAARAHAFLRGRSYVVPEDVKAMAFDVLRHRVLLTFEAEAEDMDSDRVIGKILEAVGVP
;
A
#
# COMPACT_ATOMS: atom_id res chain seq x y z
N MET A 1 -9.45 -1.40 33.18
CA MET A 1 -9.37 -2.39 32.09
C MET A 1 -10.55 -2.34 31.11
N THR A 2 -11.73 -1.89 31.51
CA THR A 2 -12.98 -1.94 30.71
C THR A 2 -13.11 -0.87 29.60
N THR A 3 -12.43 0.27 29.69
CA THR A 3 -12.51 1.37 28.71
C THR A 3 -11.67 1.13 27.45
N ARG A 4 -10.62 0.30 27.53
CA ARG A 4 -9.69 0.00 26.41
C ARG A 4 -10.28 -1.00 25.41
N THR A 5 -11.05 -1.99 25.90
CA THR A 5 -11.70 -3.02 25.07
C THR A 5 -12.89 -2.47 24.27
N ALA A 6 -13.62 -1.49 24.83
CA ALA A 6 -14.77 -0.88 24.15
C ALA A 6 -14.35 0.01 22.96
N LYS A 7 -13.18 0.68 23.04
CA LYS A 7 -12.67 1.55 21.97
C LYS A 7 -12.18 0.73 20.78
N THR A 8 -11.41 -0.34 21.01
CA THR A 8 -10.93 -1.25 19.95
C THR A 8 -12.06 -1.98 19.22
N THR A 9 -13.17 -2.25 19.89
CA THR A 9 -14.35 -2.89 19.25
C THR A 9 -15.09 -1.90 18.35
N GLY A 10 -15.17 -0.61 18.73
CA GLY A 10 -15.75 0.45 17.90
C GLY A 10 -14.96 0.71 16.61
N ASP A 11 -13.64 0.72 16.73
CA ASP A 11 -12.74 1.02 15.60
C ASP A 11 -12.66 -0.15 14.59
N ALA A 12 -12.77 -1.41 15.02
CA ALA A 12 -12.89 -2.58 14.13
C ALA A 12 -14.26 -2.61 13.41
N VAL A 13 -15.30 -2.08 14.03
CA VAL A 13 -16.62 -1.88 13.41
C VAL A 13 -16.52 -0.88 12.26
N LEU A 14 -15.74 0.19 12.43
CA LEU A 14 -15.49 1.20 11.39
C LEU A 14 -14.88 0.58 10.12
N SER A 15 -13.81 -0.19 10.28
CA SER A 15 -13.14 -0.82 9.15
C SER A 15 -14.06 -1.82 8.39
N LYS A 16 -14.89 -2.55 9.13
CA LYS A 16 -15.91 -3.43 8.54
C LYS A 16 -16.98 -2.64 7.79
N ALA A 17 -17.43 -1.51 8.35
CA ALA A 17 -18.40 -0.64 7.70
C ALA A 17 -17.85 -0.09 6.37
N ILE A 18 -16.58 0.37 6.35
CA ILE A 18 -15.93 0.83 5.12
C ILE A 18 -15.86 -0.32 4.10
N ALA A 19 -15.38 -1.51 4.50
CA ALA A 19 -15.28 -2.65 3.61
C ALA A 19 -16.65 -3.07 3.03
N GLN A 20 -17.72 -3.03 3.82
CA GLN A 20 -19.08 -3.34 3.39
C GLN A 20 -19.61 -2.32 2.37
N GLU A 21 -19.35 -1.03 2.58
CA GLU A 21 -19.73 0.01 1.62
C GLU A 21 -18.96 -0.14 0.30
N VAL A 22 -17.65 -0.40 0.38
CA VAL A 22 -16.81 -0.63 -0.80
C VAL A 22 -17.26 -1.86 -1.58
N ALA A 23 -17.64 -2.94 -0.90
CA ALA A 23 -18.11 -4.18 -1.52
C ALA A 23 -19.42 -4.01 -2.33
N LYS A 24 -20.17 -2.93 -2.15
CA LYS A 24 -21.32 -2.61 -3.01
C LYS A 24 -20.90 -2.34 -4.46
N ARG A 25 -19.75 -1.70 -4.67
CA ARG A 25 -19.21 -1.33 -5.99
C ARG A 25 -18.10 -2.24 -6.47
N VAL A 26 -17.26 -2.73 -5.56
CA VAL A 26 -16.07 -3.51 -5.85
C VAL A 26 -16.32 -4.97 -5.51
N VAL A 27 -16.34 -5.81 -6.52
CA VAL A 27 -16.62 -7.24 -6.39
C VAL A 27 -15.32 -8.02 -6.44
N ALA A 28 -15.16 -9.00 -5.53
CA ALA A 28 -14.06 -9.98 -5.50
C ALA A 28 -12.64 -9.36 -5.46
N GLN A 29 -12.50 -8.21 -4.82
CA GLN A 29 -11.21 -7.56 -4.57
C GLN A 29 -11.01 -7.31 -3.07
N ASP A 30 -11.52 -8.20 -2.22
CA ASP A 30 -11.51 -8.05 -0.77
C ASP A 30 -10.09 -7.91 -0.23
N LEU A 31 -9.14 -8.69 -0.77
CA LEU A 31 -7.72 -8.58 -0.41
C LEU A 31 -7.15 -7.20 -0.73
N MET A 32 -7.40 -6.69 -1.93
CA MET A 32 -6.93 -5.36 -2.33
C MET A 32 -7.51 -4.27 -1.41
N VAL A 33 -8.80 -4.34 -1.11
CA VAL A 33 -9.48 -3.39 -0.21
C VAL A 33 -8.91 -3.48 1.20
N GLU A 34 -8.69 -4.68 1.73
CA GLU A 34 -8.07 -4.90 3.04
C GLU A 34 -6.65 -4.29 3.09
N ARG A 35 -5.82 -4.51 2.07
CA ARG A 35 -4.45 -3.94 2.00
C ARG A 35 -4.46 -2.43 1.87
N LEU A 36 -5.42 -1.87 1.14
CA LEU A 36 -5.64 -0.43 1.05
C LEU A 36 -6.01 0.16 2.42
N LEU A 37 -6.91 -0.50 3.16
CA LEU A 37 -7.25 -0.10 4.53
C LEU A 37 -6.05 -0.21 5.48
N ILE A 38 -5.24 -1.27 5.39
CA ILE A 38 -4.00 -1.40 6.17
C ILE A 38 -3.05 -0.24 5.86
N GLY A 39 -2.81 0.09 4.59
CA GLY A 39 -2.01 1.24 4.20
C GLY A 39 -2.55 2.55 4.77
N LEU A 40 -3.86 2.77 4.68
CA LEU A 40 -4.51 3.97 5.20
C LEU A 40 -4.38 4.06 6.73
N LEU A 41 -4.59 2.96 7.44
CA LEU A 41 -4.56 2.86 8.91
C LEU A 41 -3.14 2.90 9.49
N THR A 42 -2.11 2.60 8.71
CA THR A 42 -0.69 2.67 9.14
C THR A 42 0.02 3.91 8.63
N GLY A 43 -0.56 4.62 7.65
CA GLY A 43 0.12 5.68 6.91
C GLY A 43 1.20 5.16 5.96
N GLY A 44 1.17 3.86 5.63
CA GLY A 44 2.10 3.21 4.71
C GLY A 44 1.57 3.20 3.28
N HIS A 45 2.39 3.60 2.32
CA HIS A 45 2.02 3.64 0.90
C HIS A 45 1.95 2.24 0.29
N VAL A 46 1.11 2.05 -0.73
CA VAL A 46 0.82 0.73 -1.32
C VAL A 46 1.11 0.75 -2.82
N LEU A 47 1.81 -0.28 -3.29
CA LEU A 47 2.03 -0.56 -4.70
C LEU A 47 1.13 -1.72 -5.13
N LEU A 48 0.28 -1.49 -6.13
CA LEU A 48 -0.54 -2.54 -6.73
C LEU A 48 0.07 -3.00 -8.05
N GLU A 49 0.39 -4.27 -8.13
CA GLU A 49 0.83 -4.92 -9.35
C GLU A 49 -0.33 -5.74 -9.93
N GLY A 50 -0.70 -5.47 -11.17
CA GLY A 50 -1.75 -6.22 -11.84
C GLY A 50 -2.19 -5.56 -13.14
N VAL A 51 -2.81 -6.37 -13.99
CA VAL A 51 -3.27 -5.94 -15.31
C VAL A 51 -4.31 -4.81 -15.22
N PRO A 52 -4.52 -4.04 -16.31
CA PRO A 52 -5.60 -3.04 -16.37
C PRO A 52 -6.99 -3.68 -16.20
N GLY A 53 -7.97 -2.89 -15.80
CA GLY A 53 -9.37 -3.34 -15.73
C GLY A 53 -9.78 -4.06 -14.45
N LEU A 54 -8.91 -4.20 -13.45
CA LEU A 54 -9.19 -4.89 -12.18
C LEU A 54 -9.79 -3.99 -11.09
N ALA A 55 -10.56 -2.97 -11.47
CA ALA A 55 -11.27 -2.05 -10.57
C ALA A 55 -10.39 -1.29 -9.56
N LYS A 56 -9.06 -1.19 -9.78
CA LYS A 56 -8.13 -0.48 -8.87
C LYS A 56 -8.59 0.96 -8.60
N THR A 57 -8.85 1.73 -9.65
CA THR A 57 -9.33 3.12 -9.54
C THR A 57 -10.69 3.21 -8.85
N LEU A 58 -11.61 2.28 -9.15
CA LEU A 58 -12.93 2.25 -8.53
C LEU A 58 -12.84 2.00 -7.02
N ALA A 59 -12.01 1.05 -6.59
CA ALA A 59 -11.82 0.73 -5.18
C ALA A 59 -11.30 1.95 -4.38
N VAL A 60 -10.23 2.58 -4.88
CA VAL A 60 -9.60 3.75 -4.21
C VAL A 60 -10.57 4.92 -4.11
N ARG A 61 -11.26 5.23 -5.21
CA ARG A 61 -12.25 6.30 -5.24
C ARG A 61 -13.41 6.01 -4.30
N THR A 62 -13.90 4.77 -4.26
CA THR A 62 -14.99 4.38 -3.37
C THR A 62 -14.61 4.51 -1.90
N VAL A 63 -13.40 4.12 -1.52
CA VAL A 63 -12.87 4.34 -0.15
C VAL A 63 -12.84 5.83 0.19
N ALA A 64 -12.36 6.68 -0.72
CA ALA A 64 -12.32 8.12 -0.48
C ALA A 64 -13.73 8.72 -0.29
N GLU A 65 -14.71 8.26 -1.06
CA GLU A 65 -16.13 8.67 -0.92
C GLU A 65 -16.71 8.24 0.43
N CYS A 66 -16.42 7.01 0.88
CA CYS A 66 -16.86 6.50 2.19
C CYS A 66 -16.28 7.28 3.37
N LEU A 67 -15.10 7.90 3.21
CA LEU A 67 -14.39 8.66 4.22
C LEU A 67 -14.55 10.18 4.09
N ARG A 68 -15.17 10.65 3.01
CA ARG A 68 -15.25 12.08 2.66
C ARG A 68 -13.89 12.80 2.68
N ILE A 69 -12.86 12.13 2.17
CA ILE A 69 -11.52 12.70 2.02
C ILE A 69 -11.24 13.05 0.55
N ALA A 70 -10.31 13.97 0.34
CA ALA A 70 -9.91 14.38 -0.99
C ALA A 70 -9.23 13.23 -1.74
N PHE A 71 -9.70 12.96 -2.96
CA PHE A 71 -9.14 11.96 -3.86
C PHE A 71 -8.58 12.63 -5.11
N SER A 72 -7.41 12.19 -5.55
CA SER A 72 -6.81 12.58 -6.81
C SER A 72 -6.29 11.37 -7.57
N ARG A 73 -6.43 11.37 -8.89
CA ARG A 73 -5.81 10.40 -9.80
C ARG A 73 -4.80 11.11 -10.69
N ILE A 74 -3.60 10.58 -10.73
CA ILE A 74 -2.52 11.03 -11.60
C ILE A 74 -2.21 9.87 -12.55
N GLN A 75 -2.48 10.05 -13.84
CA GLN A 75 -2.07 9.11 -14.87
C GLN A 75 -0.63 9.42 -15.25
N PHE A 76 0.27 8.49 -14.99
CA PHE A 76 1.68 8.65 -15.32
C PHE A 76 1.91 8.35 -16.80
N THR A 77 2.59 9.28 -17.49
CA THR A 77 2.90 9.23 -18.93
C THR A 77 4.33 9.69 -19.16
N PRO A 78 4.96 9.33 -20.29
CA PRO A 78 6.36 9.71 -20.58
C PRO A 78 6.62 11.22 -20.68
N ASP A 79 5.60 12.02 -20.95
CA ASP A 79 5.67 13.47 -21.09
C ASP A 79 5.36 14.25 -19.81
N LEU A 80 4.98 13.54 -18.72
CA LEU A 80 4.67 14.16 -17.44
C LEU A 80 5.90 14.85 -16.83
N LEU A 81 5.69 16.02 -16.24
CA LEU A 81 6.72 16.78 -15.54
C LEU A 81 6.50 16.74 -14.02
N PRO A 82 7.55 16.89 -13.19
CA PRO A 82 7.37 17.00 -11.74
C PRO A 82 6.37 18.09 -11.32
N ALA A 83 6.35 19.22 -12.01
CA ALA A 83 5.41 20.33 -11.77
C ALA A 83 3.93 19.94 -11.96
N ASP A 84 3.65 18.97 -12.83
CA ASP A 84 2.28 18.47 -13.04
C ASP A 84 1.77 17.67 -11.84
N VAL A 85 2.68 17.09 -11.06
CA VAL A 85 2.40 16.29 -9.86
C VAL A 85 2.36 17.15 -8.60
N ILE A 86 3.42 17.92 -8.37
CA ILE A 86 3.58 18.71 -7.12
C ILE A 86 2.97 20.10 -7.21
N GLY A 87 2.86 20.67 -8.42
CA GLY A 87 2.42 22.05 -8.64
C GLY A 87 3.56 22.97 -9.05
N THR A 88 3.22 24.21 -9.36
CA THR A 88 4.15 25.21 -9.89
C THR A 88 3.76 26.63 -9.47
N MET A 89 4.70 27.57 -9.62
CA MET A 89 4.38 28.99 -9.52
C MET A 89 3.67 29.46 -10.78
N VAL A 90 2.56 30.17 -10.61
CA VAL A 90 1.76 30.76 -11.69
C VAL A 90 1.73 32.27 -11.54
N PHE A 91 1.96 32.99 -12.64
CA PHE A 91 1.87 34.45 -12.66
C PHE A 91 0.41 34.89 -12.82
N ASP A 92 -0.09 35.68 -11.87
CA ASP A 92 -1.40 36.31 -11.97
C ASP A 92 -1.27 37.69 -12.67
N GLN A 93 -1.85 37.82 -13.85
CA GLN A 93 -1.81 39.05 -14.62
C GLN A 93 -2.57 40.23 -13.96
N LYS A 94 -3.52 39.92 -13.07
CA LYS A 94 -4.32 40.96 -12.39
C LYS A 94 -3.58 41.58 -11.22
N THR A 95 -2.94 40.72 -10.41
CA THR A 95 -2.15 41.14 -9.22
C THR A 95 -0.71 41.45 -9.57
N GLN A 96 -0.22 40.99 -10.74
CA GLN A 96 1.20 41.01 -11.16
C GLN A 96 2.14 40.30 -10.20
N GLU A 97 1.64 39.26 -9.51
CA GLU A 97 2.39 38.48 -8.56
C GLU A 97 2.42 36.99 -8.96
N PHE A 98 3.44 36.30 -8.50
CA PHE A 98 3.50 34.85 -8.60
C PHE A 98 2.85 34.22 -7.37
N TYR A 99 2.00 33.21 -7.57
CA TYR A 99 1.42 32.42 -6.51
C TYR A 99 1.62 30.90 -6.74
N PRO A 100 1.74 30.09 -5.68
CA PRO A 100 1.89 28.66 -5.80
C PRO A 100 0.54 28.01 -6.16
N LYS A 101 0.47 27.39 -7.34
CA LYS A 101 -0.64 26.54 -7.73
C LYS A 101 -0.33 25.11 -7.33
N LYS A 102 -1.02 24.59 -6.30
CA LYS A 102 -0.87 23.23 -5.81
C LYS A 102 -1.27 22.20 -6.85
N GLY A 103 -0.48 21.14 -6.99
CA GLY A 103 -0.73 20.02 -7.90
C GLY A 103 -1.69 18.98 -7.32
N PRO A 104 -1.99 17.92 -8.08
CA PRO A 104 -2.91 16.85 -7.68
C PRO A 104 -2.42 16.03 -6.46
N LEU A 105 -1.15 16.15 -6.07
CA LEU A 105 -0.60 15.49 -4.90
C LEU A 105 -1.17 16.02 -3.57
N PHE A 106 -1.78 17.23 -3.58
CA PHE A 106 -2.44 17.81 -2.41
C PHE A 106 -3.85 17.23 -2.20
N ALA A 107 -3.92 15.90 -2.13
CA ALA A 107 -5.11 15.16 -1.76
C ALA A 107 -4.76 14.15 -0.66
N ASN A 108 -5.76 13.69 0.08
CA ASN A 108 -5.57 12.69 1.13
C ASN A 108 -5.26 11.30 0.57
N LEU A 109 -5.91 10.96 -0.54
CA LEU A 109 -5.77 9.68 -1.22
C LEU A 109 -5.39 9.92 -2.67
N VAL A 110 -4.17 9.57 -3.03
CA VAL A 110 -3.63 9.77 -4.38
C VAL A 110 -3.45 8.43 -5.07
N LEU A 111 -4.08 8.26 -6.22
CA LEU A 111 -3.82 7.13 -7.11
C LEU A 111 -2.80 7.56 -8.18
N ALA A 112 -1.57 7.07 -8.05
CA ALA A 112 -0.52 7.20 -9.06
C ALA A 112 -0.62 6.03 -10.04
N ASP A 113 -1.37 6.22 -11.13
CA ASP A 113 -1.68 5.14 -12.06
C ASP A 113 -0.56 4.97 -13.09
N GLU A 114 -0.07 3.74 -13.25
CA GLU A 114 1.04 3.36 -14.15
C GLU A 114 2.34 4.13 -13.86
N ILE A 115 2.78 4.14 -12.59
CA ILE A 115 3.95 4.93 -12.13
C ILE A 115 5.21 4.64 -12.93
N ASN A 116 5.37 3.43 -13.47
CA ASN A 116 6.51 3.01 -14.27
C ASN A 116 6.53 3.60 -15.70
N ARG A 117 5.50 4.35 -16.13
CA ARG A 117 5.48 5.03 -17.44
C ARG A 117 6.08 6.43 -17.41
N ALA A 118 6.25 7.03 -16.25
CA ALA A 118 6.82 8.36 -16.15
C ALA A 118 8.36 8.34 -15.98
N PRO A 119 9.04 9.40 -16.45
CA PRO A 119 10.48 9.55 -16.27
C PRO A 119 10.90 9.51 -14.79
N ALA A 120 12.13 9.06 -14.53
CA ALA A 120 12.67 8.92 -13.17
C ALA A 120 12.57 10.18 -12.30
N LYS A 121 12.64 11.39 -12.91
CA LYS A 121 12.49 12.67 -12.18
C LYS A 121 11.09 12.85 -11.59
N VAL A 122 10.05 12.40 -12.30
CA VAL A 122 8.66 12.49 -11.84
C VAL A 122 8.40 11.46 -10.75
N GLN A 123 8.89 10.24 -10.93
CA GLN A 123 8.85 9.20 -9.92
C GLN A 123 9.54 9.67 -8.63
N ALA A 124 10.74 10.27 -8.74
CA ALA A 124 11.49 10.78 -7.59
C ALA A 124 10.71 11.86 -6.82
N ALA A 125 10.05 12.80 -7.53
CA ALA A 125 9.24 13.84 -6.90
C ALA A 125 8.07 13.27 -6.08
N LEU A 126 7.36 12.27 -6.63
CA LEU A 126 6.29 11.58 -5.90
C LEU A 126 6.84 10.85 -4.66
N LEU A 127 7.93 10.11 -4.83
CA LEU A 127 8.53 9.29 -3.76
C LEU A 127 9.16 10.15 -2.65
N GLU A 128 9.67 11.32 -2.97
CA GLU A 128 10.12 12.31 -1.98
C GLU A 128 8.94 12.83 -1.16
N ALA A 129 7.86 13.26 -1.83
CA ALA A 129 6.65 13.71 -1.16
C ALA A 129 5.98 12.63 -0.28
N MET A 130 6.06 11.35 -0.69
CA MET A 130 5.59 10.22 0.12
C MET A 130 6.39 10.09 1.43
N GLN A 131 7.69 10.29 1.37
CA GLN A 131 8.58 10.13 2.53
C GLN A 131 8.52 11.35 3.46
N GLU A 132 8.64 12.54 2.89
CA GLU A 132 8.76 13.80 3.66
C GLU A 132 7.40 14.39 4.06
N LYS A 133 6.29 13.90 3.45
CA LYS A 133 4.91 14.40 3.62
C LYS A 133 4.78 15.91 3.37
N GLN A 134 5.66 16.44 2.55
CA GLN A 134 5.71 17.84 2.15
C GLN A 134 6.24 17.98 0.73
N VAL A 135 5.98 19.12 0.12
CA VAL A 135 6.53 19.50 -1.20
C VAL A 135 6.98 20.95 -1.17
N THR A 136 7.98 21.29 -1.98
CA THR A 136 8.48 22.67 -2.13
C THR A 136 8.08 23.22 -3.49
N ILE A 137 7.38 24.37 -3.51
CA ILE A 137 6.97 25.08 -4.72
C ILE A 137 7.48 26.52 -4.64
N GLY A 138 8.31 26.95 -5.59
CA GLY A 138 8.82 28.32 -5.62
C GLY A 138 9.68 28.72 -4.41
N GLY A 139 10.29 27.73 -3.74
CA GLY A 139 11.10 27.96 -2.52
C GLY A 139 10.30 27.91 -1.21
N GLU A 140 8.97 27.77 -1.28
CA GLU A 140 8.10 27.63 -0.11
C GLU A 140 7.71 26.15 0.09
N THR A 141 7.75 25.67 1.34
CA THR A 141 7.41 24.28 1.70
C THR A 141 5.97 24.18 2.19
N PHE A 142 5.23 23.26 1.60
CA PHE A 142 3.83 22.98 1.91
C PHE A 142 3.69 21.55 2.44
N PHE A 143 3.07 21.39 3.60
CA PHE A 143 2.74 20.08 4.16
C PHE A 143 1.54 19.47 3.44
N LEU A 144 1.59 18.15 3.23
CA LEU A 144 0.46 17.37 2.73
C LEU A 144 -0.51 17.06 3.87
N GLY A 145 -1.81 17.11 3.58
CA GLY A 145 -2.86 16.89 4.57
C GLY A 145 -2.91 15.44 5.08
N GLU A 146 -3.17 15.25 6.37
CA GLU A 146 -3.38 13.92 6.95
C GLU A 146 -4.88 13.55 6.96
N PRO A 147 -5.27 12.26 6.77
CA PRO A 147 -4.38 11.17 6.37
C PRO A 147 -3.86 11.35 4.93
N PHE A 148 -2.61 10.97 4.66
CA PHE A 148 -2.02 10.97 3.33
C PHE A 148 -1.62 9.55 2.94
N LEU A 149 -2.13 9.08 1.81
CA LEU A 149 -1.81 7.77 1.25
C LEU A 149 -1.63 7.87 -0.26
N VAL A 150 -0.52 7.37 -0.77
CA VAL A 150 -0.32 7.11 -2.19
C VAL A 150 -0.53 5.62 -2.46
N LEU A 151 -1.41 5.35 -3.40
CA LEU A 151 -1.57 4.06 -4.03
C LEU A 151 -0.99 4.15 -5.44
N ALA A 152 0.14 3.50 -5.67
CA ALA A 152 0.72 3.43 -7.01
C ALA A 152 0.32 2.13 -7.71
N THR A 153 0.16 2.17 -9.04
CA THR A 153 -0.07 0.96 -9.84
C THR A 153 1.08 0.72 -10.79
N GLN A 154 1.38 -0.56 -11.02
CA GLN A 154 2.28 -1.02 -12.08
C GLN A 154 1.56 -2.07 -12.92
N ASN A 155 1.78 -2.00 -14.24
CA ASN A 155 1.35 -3.03 -15.16
C ASN A 155 2.55 -3.93 -15.48
N PRO A 156 2.54 -5.22 -15.07
CA PRO A 156 3.69 -6.10 -15.30
C PRO A 156 3.84 -6.55 -16.76
N ILE A 157 2.81 -6.38 -17.59
CA ILE A 157 2.81 -6.85 -18.98
C ILE A 157 3.43 -5.82 -19.92
N GLU A 158 3.30 -4.54 -19.64
CA GLU A 158 3.84 -3.46 -20.46
C GLU A 158 5.32 -3.24 -20.13
N GLN A 159 6.18 -3.63 -21.05
CA GLN A 159 7.63 -3.42 -20.94
C GLN A 159 8.13 -2.28 -21.82
N GLU A 160 7.48 -2.01 -22.96
CA GLU A 160 7.87 -0.93 -23.86
C GLU A 160 7.49 0.44 -23.29
N GLY A 161 8.43 1.38 -23.34
CA GLY A 161 8.21 2.75 -22.85
C GLY A 161 8.07 2.86 -21.34
N THR A 162 8.58 1.90 -20.57
CA THR A 162 8.55 1.92 -19.12
C THR A 162 9.91 2.24 -18.49
N TYR A 163 9.87 2.90 -17.34
CA TYR A 163 11.02 3.21 -16.50
C TYR A 163 10.85 2.43 -15.18
N PRO A 164 11.52 1.28 -15.00
CA PRO A 164 11.38 0.51 -13.78
C PRO A 164 11.81 1.33 -12.57
N LEU A 165 11.06 1.17 -11.48
CA LEU A 165 11.43 1.79 -10.20
C LEU A 165 12.67 1.06 -9.64
N PRO A 166 13.75 1.79 -9.28
CA PRO A 166 14.87 1.20 -8.57
C PRO A 166 14.43 0.59 -7.23
N GLU A 167 15.12 -0.45 -6.77
CA GLU A 167 14.79 -1.19 -5.54
C GLU A 167 14.73 -0.29 -4.31
N ALA A 168 15.66 0.67 -4.20
CA ALA A 168 15.65 1.66 -3.11
C ALA A 168 14.40 2.55 -3.08
N GLN A 169 13.75 2.71 -4.24
CA GLN A 169 12.49 3.44 -4.37
C GLN A 169 11.29 2.53 -4.06
N LEU A 170 11.34 1.28 -4.49
CA LEU A 170 10.32 0.27 -4.15
C LEU A 170 10.25 0.03 -2.63
N ASP A 171 11.37 0.08 -1.91
CA ASP A 171 11.41 -0.09 -0.45
C ASP A 171 10.63 0.99 0.32
N ARG A 172 10.28 2.12 -0.31
CA ARG A 172 9.41 3.16 0.28
C ARG A 172 7.94 2.76 0.36
N PHE A 173 7.48 1.86 -0.50
CA PHE A 173 6.14 1.30 -0.39
C PHE A 173 6.11 0.27 0.73
N MET A 174 5.14 0.41 1.64
CA MET A 174 4.96 -0.53 2.73
C MET A 174 4.54 -1.91 2.23
N LEU A 175 3.58 -1.93 1.30
CA LEU A 175 3.01 -3.14 0.72
C LEU A 175 3.17 -3.12 -0.80
N LYS A 176 3.52 -4.28 -1.38
CA LYS A 176 3.34 -4.59 -2.79
C LYS A 176 2.31 -5.70 -2.92
N VAL A 177 1.15 -5.39 -3.47
CA VAL A 177 0.00 -6.29 -3.55
C VAL A 177 -0.19 -6.75 -4.99
N ARG A 178 -0.21 -8.06 -5.21
CA ARG A 178 -0.56 -8.65 -6.50
C ARG A 178 -2.07 -8.75 -6.64
N VAL A 179 -2.62 -8.15 -7.69
CA VAL A 179 -4.06 -8.16 -7.99
C VAL A 179 -4.29 -9.07 -9.18
N GLY A 180 -4.99 -10.17 -8.93
CA GLY A 180 -5.34 -11.17 -9.95
C GLY A 180 -6.72 -10.94 -10.57
N TYR A 181 -7.00 -11.71 -11.63
CA TYR A 181 -8.32 -11.75 -12.23
C TYR A 181 -9.37 -12.30 -11.25
N PRO A 182 -10.61 -11.80 -11.32
CA PRO A 182 -11.71 -12.37 -10.56
C PRO A 182 -12.03 -13.80 -11.03
N THR A 183 -12.67 -14.56 -10.17
CA THR A 183 -13.20 -15.88 -10.55
C THR A 183 -14.36 -15.73 -11.52
N ARG A 184 -14.70 -16.81 -12.26
CA ARG A 184 -15.83 -16.82 -13.20
C ARG A 184 -17.15 -16.36 -12.55
N ASP A 185 -17.41 -16.76 -11.31
CA ASP A 185 -18.65 -16.38 -10.62
C ASP A 185 -18.62 -14.92 -10.16
N ALA A 186 -17.46 -14.41 -9.75
CA ALA A 186 -17.27 -13.00 -9.48
C ALA A 186 -17.45 -12.13 -10.74
N GLU A 187 -16.97 -12.58 -11.91
CA GLU A 187 -17.20 -11.86 -13.18
C GLU A 187 -18.70 -11.80 -13.53
N LYS A 188 -19.46 -12.87 -13.32
CA LYS A 188 -20.93 -12.84 -13.50
C LYS A 188 -21.57 -11.78 -12.59
N GLU A 189 -21.11 -11.70 -11.34
CA GLU A 189 -21.62 -10.70 -10.40
C GLU A 189 -21.26 -9.28 -10.83
N ILE A 190 -20.03 -9.05 -11.32
CA ILE A 190 -19.60 -7.78 -11.89
C ILE A 190 -20.51 -7.38 -13.05
N VAL A 191 -20.77 -8.30 -13.99
CA VAL A 191 -21.66 -8.05 -15.12
C VAL A 191 -23.08 -7.73 -14.63
N ALA A 192 -23.66 -8.52 -13.71
CA ALA A 192 -24.98 -8.30 -13.18
C ALA A 192 -25.13 -6.91 -12.50
N ARG A 193 -24.11 -6.47 -11.76
CA ARG A 193 -24.14 -5.18 -11.06
C ARG A 193 -23.85 -3.99 -11.97
N MET A 194 -22.87 -4.11 -12.88
CA MET A 194 -22.32 -2.97 -13.62
C MET A 194 -22.90 -2.80 -15.03
N ALA A 195 -23.42 -3.85 -15.68
CA ALA A 195 -23.91 -3.78 -17.05
C ALA A 195 -25.13 -2.86 -17.22
N SER A 196 -25.88 -2.61 -16.15
CA SER A 196 -27.01 -1.67 -16.19
C SER A 196 -26.61 -0.20 -16.32
N GLY A 197 -25.33 0.14 -16.06
CA GLY A 197 -24.82 1.52 -16.02
C GLY A 197 -25.43 2.38 -14.89
N ARG A 198 -26.25 1.80 -14.00
CA ARG A 198 -26.83 2.54 -12.89
C ARG A 198 -25.79 2.85 -11.83
N PRO A 199 -25.68 4.10 -11.33
CA PRO A 199 -24.77 4.43 -10.27
C PRO A 199 -25.16 3.67 -8.99
N ILE A 200 -24.20 3.05 -8.35
CA ILE A 200 -24.37 2.43 -7.04
C ILE A 200 -23.89 3.44 -6.00
N GLU A 201 -24.81 3.91 -5.17
CA GLU A 201 -24.48 4.86 -4.10
C GLU A 201 -23.78 4.15 -2.95
N VAL A 202 -22.77 4.81 -2.38
CA VAL A 202 -22.11 4.40 -1.14
C VAL A 202 -22.33 5.46 -0.08
N GLN A 203 -22.46 5.01 1.16
CA GLN A 203 -22.67 5.91 2.28
C GLN A 203 -21.34 6.33 2.89
N ARG A 204 -21.30 7.53 3.41
CA ARG A 204 -20.22 7.98 4.26
C ARG A 204 -20.33 7.27 5.62
N VAL A 205 -19.26 6.61 6.02
CA VAL A 205 -19.22 5.81 7.26
C VAL A 205 -18.14 6.28 8.24
N ALA A 206 -17.23 7.16 7.79
CA ALA A 206 -16.16 7.70 8.63
C ALA A 206 -15.65 9.04 8.10
N GLU A 207 -14.83 9.71 8.90
CA GLU A 207 -14.10 10.93 8.58
C GLU A 207 -12.58 10.75 8.70
N ALA A 208 -11.82 11.76 8.26
CA ALA A 208 -10.36 11.76 8.38
C ALA A 208 -9.91 11.55 9.83
N ASP A 209 -10.56 12.20 10.78
CA ASP A 209 -10.21 12.13 12.21
C ASP A 209 -10.43 10.72 12.78
N ASP A 210 -11.43 9.98 12.31
CA ASP A 210 -11.64 8.59 12.72
C ASP A 210 -10.46 7.70 12.28
N ILE A 211 -9.91 7.94 11.10
CA ILE A 211 -8.73 7.22 10.61
C ILE A 211 -7.50 7.56 11.45
N LEU A 212 -7.30 8.83 11.82
CA LEU A 212 -6.19 9.25 12.67
C LEU A 212 -6.30 8.68 14.09
N ALA A 213 -7.52 8.63 14.64
CA ALA A 213 -7.78 7.98 15.91
C ALA A 213 -7.48 6.48 15.86
N ALA A 214 -7.91 5.80 14.80
CA ALA A 214 -7.61 4.38 14.59
C ALA A 214 -6.10 4.11 14.44
N ARG A 215 -5.34 4.98 13.75
CA ARG A 215 -3.87 4.89 13.69
C ARG A 215 -3.23 4.90 15.06
N SER A 216 -3.67 5.82 15.92
CA SER A 216 -3.17 5.92 17.30
C SER A 216 -3.48 4.65 18.10
N ALA A 217 -4.70 4.10 17.95
CA ALA A 217 -5.08 2.87 18.61
C ALA A 217 -4.26 1.65 18.13
N ILE A 218 -3.99 1.56 16.82
CA ILE A 218 -3.17 0.50 16.22
C ILE A 218 -1.73 0.56 16.72
N ALA A 219 -1.15 1.74 16.85
CA ALA A 219 0.21 1.91 17.35
C ALA A 219 0.39 1.38 18.78
N GLU A 220 -0.68 1.44 19.59
CA GLU A 220 -0.70 0.94 20.97
C GLU A 220 -1.11 -0.54 21.11
N LEU A 221 -1.46 -1.24 20.00
CA LEU A 221 -1.81 -2.66 20.08
C LEU A 221 -0.66 -3.46 20.67
N PHE A 222 -1.00 -4.34 21.61
CA PHE A 222 0.00 -5.20 22.26
C PHE A 222 0.63 -6.18 21.26
N MET A 223 1.95 -6.24 21.26
CA MET A 223 2.72 -7.22 20.52
C MET A 223 3.73 -7.84 21.48
N ASP A 224 3.62 -9.15 21.71
CA ASP A 224 4.53 -9.89 22.58
C ASP A 224 5.95 -9.86 21.98
N GLN A 225 6.97 -9.87 22.84
CA GLN A 225 8.38 -9.89 22.41
C GLN A 225 8.68 -11.09 21.51
N LYS A 226 8.07 -12.24 21.76
CA LYS A 226 8.24 -13.44 20.93
C LYS A 226 7.75 -13.22 19.49
N VAL A 227 6.68 -12.43 19.31
CA VAL A 227 6.18 -12.06 17.95
C VAL A 227 7.15 -11.07 17.31
N VAL A 228 7.74 -10.15 18.06
CA VAL A 228 8.79 -9.24 17.56
C VAL A 228 10.00 -10.05 17.11
N ASP A 229 10.45 -11.01 17.92
CA ASP A 229 11.58 -11.90 17.61
C ASP A 229 11.27 -12.71 16.34
N TYR A 230 10.06 -13.26 16.22
CA TYR A 230 9.59 -13.96 15.01
C TYR A 230 9.65 -13.08 13.76
N ILE A 231 9.18 -11.82 13.83
CA ILE A 231 9.28 -10.86 12.72
C ILE A 231 10.74 -10.65 12.32
N VAL A 232 11.63 -10.47 13.29
CA VAL A 232 13.06 -10.25 13.04
C VAL A 232 13.68 -11.48 12.41
N ASP A 233 13.35 -12.68 12.89
CA ASP A 233 13.89 -13.94 12.35
C ASP A 233 13.42 -14.20 10.91
N VAL A 234 12.14 -13.95 10.61
CA VAL A 234 11.62 -14.01 9.23
C VAL A 234 12.38 -13.05 8.31
N VAL A 235 12.57 -11.80 8.72
CA VAL A 235 13.28 -10.79 7.89
C VAL A 235 14.76 -11.14 7.77
N ARG A 236 15.42 -11.57 8.85
CA ARG A 236 16.82 -12.05 8.82
C ARG A 236 17.00 -13.28 7.95
N GLY A 237 16.03 -14.20 7.96
CA GLY A 237 16.03 -15.38 7.09
C GLY A 237 16.17 -15.03 5.60
N THR A 238 15.71 -13.85 5.17
CA THR A 238 15.92 -13.38 3.79
C THR A 238 17.38 -12.99 3.49
N ARG A 239 18.20 -12.69 4.49
CA ARG A 239 19.61 -12.29 4.38
C ARG A 239 20.57 -13.44 4.69
N GLU A 240 20.20 -14.26 5.66
CA GLU A 240 21.00 -15.33 6.21
C GLU A 240 20.21 -16.64 6.23
N PRO A 241 19.73 -17.16 5.06
CA PRO A 241 18.84 -18.33 5.02
C PRO A 241 19.49 -19.58 5.61
N GLN A 242 20.84 -19.70 5.56
CA GLN A 242 21.56 -20.78 6.19
C GLN A 242 21.40 -20.81 7.72
N ALA A 243 21.17 -19.67 8.37
CA ALA A 243 20.97 -19.60 9.81
C ALA A 243 19.63 -20.20 10.28
N ILE A 244 18.67 -20.33 9.36
CA ILE A 244 17.35 -20.93 9.59
C ILE A 244 17.21 -22.32 8.93
N GLY A 245 18.33 -22.95 8.52
CA GLY A 245 18.34 -24.29 7.94
C GLY A 245 18.00 -24.37 6.45
N LEU A 246 18.08 -23.25 5.70
CA LEU A 246 17.81 -23.18 4.26
C LEU A 246 19.05 -22.73 3.47
N PRO A 247 20.20 -23.44 3.55
CA PRO A 247 21.42 -23.02 2.86
C PRO A 247 21.25 -22.98 1.33
N GLU A 248 20.35 -23.76 0.76
CA GLU A 248 20.03 -23.80 -0.67
C GLU A 248 19.43 -22.49 -1.20
N LEU A 249 18.83 -21.67 -0.33
CA LEU A 249 18.32 -20.35 -0.75
C LEU A 249 19.44 -19.30 -0.90
N LYS A 250 20.63 -19.53 -0.32
CA LYS A 250 21.70 -18.54 -0.33
C LYS A 250 22.16 -18.13 -1.72
N PRO A 251 22.37 -19.03 -2.70
CA PRO A 251 22.72 -18.64 -4.07
C PRO A 251 21.56 -17.98 -4.82
N LEU A 252 20.32 -18.19 -4.40
CA LEU A 252 19.14 -17.69 -5.09
C LEU A 252 18.76 -16.25 -4.68
N ILE A 253 19.27 -15.77 -3.55
CA ILE A 253 18.95 -14.42 -3.02
C ILE A 253 20.15 -13.50 -3.24
N ALA A 254 19.98 -12.53 -4.15
CA ALA A 254 20.97 -11.48 -4.38
C ALA A 254 21.02 -10.50 -3.20
N PHE A 255 19.86 -10.01 -2.77
CA PHE A 255 19.72 -9.11 -1.63
C PHE A 255 18.47 -9.47 -0.83
N GLY A 256 18.64 -9.61 0.50
CA GLY A 256 17.53 -9.78 1.42
C GLY A 256 16.95 -8.45 1.92
N ALA A 257 15.83 -8.52 2.61
CA ALA A 257 15.08 -7.36 3.08
C ALA A 257 15.83 -6.55 4.16
N SER A 258 15.70 -5.22 4.11
CA SER A 258 16.29 -4.28 5.08
C SER A 258 15.55 -4.29 6.43
N PRO A 259 16.11 -3.67 7.52
CA PRO A 259 15.39 -3.50 8.78
C PRO A 259 14.07 -2.72 8.66
N ARG A 260 13.90 -1.90 7.62
CA ARG A 260 12.61 -1.25 7.31
C ARG A 260 11.49 -2.27 7.10
N ALA A 261 11.81 -3.44 6.53
CA ALA A 261 10.86 -4.52 6.38
C ALA A 261 10.34 -5.04 7.73
N SER A 262 11.19 -5.16 8.75
CA SER A 262 10.75 -5.55 10.10
C SER A 262 9.78 -4.53 10.71
N ILE A 263 10.06 -3.24 10.52
CA ILE A 263 9.18 -2.14 10.98
C ILE A 263 7.83 -2.22 10.27
N TYR A 264 7.84 -2.33 8.95
CA TYR A 264 6.61 -2.39 8.15
C TYR A 264 5.81 -3.67 8.43
N LEU A 265 6.48 -4.80 8.64
CA LEU A 265 5.81 -6.06 8.97
C LEU A 265 5.14 -5.98 10.36
N ALA A 266 5.79 -5.36 11.35
CA ALA A 266 5.20 -5.11 12.65
C ALA A 266 3.99 -4.18 12.59
N GLN A 267 4.08 -3.08 11.83
CA GLN A 267 2.97 -2.14 11.63
C GLN A 267 1.79 -2.79 10.89
N ALA A 268 2.08 -3.53 9.81
CA ALA A 268 1.06 -4.23 9.03
C ALA A 268 0.37 -5.33 9.85
N ALA A 269 1.12 -6.09 10.64
CA ALA A 269 0.57 -7.13 11.52
C ALA A 269 -0.35 -6.53 12.60
N ARG A 270 0.01 -5.37 13.20
CA ARG A 270 -0.89 -4.66 14.13
C ARG A 270 -2.18 -4.22 13.44
N ALA A 271 -2.08 -3.61 12.26
CA ALA A 271 -3.26 -3.18 11.51
C ALA A 271 -4.13 -4.38 11.09
N HIS A 272 -3.52 -5.50 10.70
CA HIS A 272 -4.25 -6.74 10.39
C HIS A 272 -4.98 -7.29 11.61
N ALA A 273 -4.33 -7.36 12.79
CA ALA A 273 -4.96 -7.76 14.04
C ALA A 273 -6.15 -6.86 14.40
N PHE A 274 -5.98 -5.54 14.22
CA PHE A 274 -7.03 -4.54 14.44
C PHE A 274 -8.24 -4.76 13.53
N LEU A 275 -8.05 -4.99 12.23
CA LEU A 275 -9.13 -5.31 11.29
C LEU A 275 -9.89 -6.59 11.67
N ARG A 276 -9.24 -7.52 12.37
CA ARG A 276 -9.84 -8.74 12.92
C ARG A 276 -10.50 -8.52 14.30
N GLY A 277 -10.51 -7.29 14.80
CA GLY A 277 -11.13 -6.93 16.09
C GLY A 277 -10.34 -7.39 17.31
N ARG A 278 -9.04 -7.68 17.16
CA ARG A 278 -8.16 -8.11 18.26
C ARG A 278 -7.37 -6.93 18.83
N SER A 279 -7.10 -6.97 20.12
CA SER A 279 -6.27 -5.99 20.84
C SER A 279 -4.80 -6.43 20.98
N TYR A 280 -4.42 -7.54 20.35
CA TYR A 280 -3.06 -8.11 20.37
C TYR A 280 -2.75 -8.77 19.02
N VAL A 281 -1.46 -8.83 18.70
CA VAL A 281 -0.94 -9.44 17.48
C VAL A 281 -0.61 -10.92 17.72
N VAL A 282 -0.91 -11.76 16.75
CA VAL A 282 -0.54 -13.19 16.72
C VAL A 282 0.37 -13.48 15.51
N PRO A 283 1.14 -14.59 15.52
CA PRO A 283 2.01 -14.93 14.40
C PRO A 283 1.31 -15.04 13.06
N GLU A 284 0.04 -15.40 13.02
CA GLU A 284 -0.79 -15.47 11.82
C GLU A 284 -0.95 -14.12 11.15
N ASP A 285 -0.95 -13.02 11.92
CA ASP A 285 -0.99 -11.66 11.36
C ASP A 285 0.30 -11.34 10.62
N VAL A 286 1.44 -11.77 11.16
CA VAL A 286 2.75 -11.64 10.53
C VAL A 286 2.77 -12.42 9.21
N LYS A 287 2.35 -13.70 9.23
CA LYS A 287 2.28 -14.55 8.03
C LYS A 287 1.37 -13.98 6.96
N ALA A 288 0.20 -13.45 7.34
CA ALA A 288 -0.76 -12.85 6.42
C ALA A 288 -0.21 -11.61 5.69
N MET A 289 0.74 -10.91 6.30
CA MET A 289 1.32 -9.67 5.75
C MET A 289 2.71 -9.88 5.12
N ALA A 290 3.37 -11.01 5.40
CA ALA A 290 4.75 -11.24 5.02
C ALA A 290 4.99 -11.14 3.51
N PHE A 291 4.14 -11.74 2.68
CA PHE A 291 4.29 -11.69 1.22
C PHE A 291 4.21 -10.26 0.69
N ASP A 292 3.20 -9.50 1.13
CA ASP A 292 2.97 -8.14 0.64
C ASP A 292 4.04 -7.15 1.12
N VAL A 293 4.64 -7.41 2.29
CA VAL A 293 5.74 -6.58 2.81
C VAL A 293 7.08 -6.97 2.20
N LEU A 294 7.34 -8.25 1.93
CA LEU A 294 8.68 -8.74 1.58
C LEU A 294 8.92 -8.94 0.09
N ARG A 295 7.88 -9.20 -0.76
CA ARG A 295 8.09 -9.62 -2.15
C ARG A 295 8.87 -8.64 -3.03
N HIS A 296 8.83 -7.35 -2.73
CA HIS A 296 9.58 -6.32 -3.44
C HIS A 296 10.90 -5.94 -2.76
N ARG A 297 11.26 -6.65 -1.69
CA ARG A 297 12.47 -6.44 -0.89
C ARG A 297 13.43 -7.61 -0.93
N VAL A 298 12.95 -8.77 -1.38
CA VAL A 298 13.77 -9.97 -1.61
C VAL A 298 14.10 -10.02 -3.09
N LEU A 299 15.33 -9.63 -3.42
CA LEU A 299 15.82 -9.61 -4.80
C LEU A 299 16.51 -10.93 -5.10
N LEU A 300 16.13 -11.53 -6.20
CA LEU A 300 16.64 -12.84 -6.61
C LEU A 300 17.78 -12.71 -7.63
N THR A 301 18.55 -13.78 -7.75
CA THR A 301 19.59 -13.93 -8.77
C THR A 301 19.00 -14.49 -10.06
N PHE A 302 19.76 -14.43 -11.16
CA PHE A 302 19.38 -15.08 -12.42
C PHE A 302 19.31 -16.62 -12.28
N GLU A 303 20.05 -17.20 -11.32
CA GLU A 303 19.95 -18.63 -10.99
C GLU A 303 18.56 -18.99 -10.46
N ALA A 304 17.98 -18.14 -9.64
CA ALA A 304 16.62 -18.33 -9.14
C ALA A 304 15.58 -18.34 -10.29
N GLU A 305 15.74 -17.44 -11.27
CA GLU A 305 14.87 -17.41 -12.45
C GLU A 305 15.00 -18.71 -13.28
N ALA A 306 16.22 -19.22 -13.42
CA ALA A 306 16.47 -20.49 -14.12
C ALA A 306 15.84 -21.71 -13.40
N GLU A 307 15.68 -21.63 -12.07
CA GLU A 307 15.01 -22.64 -11.24
C GLU A 307 13.51 -22.41 -11.08
N ASP A 308 12.92 -21.46 -11.82
CA ASP A 308 11.50 -21.06 -11.70
C ASP A 308 11.12 -20.65 -10.26
N MET A 309 12.09 -20.06 -9.53
CA MET A 309 11.89 -19.53 -8.19
C MET A 309 11.54 -18.06 -8.25
N ASP A 310 10.40 -17.68 -7.64
CA ASP A 310 10.04 -16.28 -7.44
C ASP A 310 10.18 -15.87 -5.95
N SER A 311 10.08 -14.57 -5.68
CA SER A 311 10.21 -14.04 -4.31
C SER A 311 9.13 -14.61 -3.38
N ASP A 312 7.92 -14.89 -3.86
CA ASP A 312 6.85 -15.45 -3.02
C ASP A 312 7.19 -16.90 -2.61
N ARG A 313 7.76 -17.72 -3.50
CA ARG A 313 8.23 -19.08 -3.16
C ARG A 313 9.35 -19.05 -2.12
N VAL A 314 10.31 -18.13 -2.28
CA VAL A 314 11.40 -17.95 -1.29
C VAL A 314 10.84 -17.55 0.07
N ILE A 315 9.95 -16.55 0.12
CA ILE A 315 9.28 -16.10 1.36
C ILE A 315 8.49 -17.24 2.00
N GLY A 316 7.77 -18.03 1.20
CA GLY A 316 7.02 -19.19 1.67
C GLY A 316 7.92 -20.19 2.42
N LYS A 317 9.05 -20.58 1.82
CA LYS A 317 10.03 -21.49 2.46
C LYS A 317 10.58 -20.91 3.77
N ILE A 318 10.88 -19.60 3.82
CA ILE A 318 11.35 -18.93 5.03
C ILE A 318 10.29 -18.99 6.15
N LEU A 319 9.02 -18.71 5.82
CA LEU A 319 7.91 -18.74 6.77
C LEU A 319 7.63 -20.15 7.31
N GLU A 320 7.94 -21.20 6.54
CA GLU A 320 7.84 -22.60 6.97
C GLU A 320 8.99 -23.02 7.88
N ALA A 321 10.21 -22.50 7.62
CA ALA A 321 11.42 -22.87 8.36
C ALA A 321 11.55 -22.12 9.70
N VAL A 322 11.10 -20.86 9.76
CA VAL A 322 11.17 -20.07 11.00
C VAL A 322 10.14 -20.56 12.01
N GLY A 323 10.61 -20.99 13.19
CA GLY A 323 9.75 -21.49 14.26
C GLY A 323 8.71 -20.45 14.71
N VAL A 324 7.47 -20.86 14.80
CA VAL A 324 6.36 -20.02 15.30
C VAL A 324 6.42 -20.01 16.83
N PRO A 325 6.37 -18.84 17.51
CA PRO A 325 6.45 -18.74 18.97
C PRO A 325 5.19 -19.26 19.69
#